data_6ba6f694acfc7573a20137873a660620
#
_entry.id   6ba6f694acfc7573a20137873a660620
#
_cell.length_a   1.000
_cell.length_b   1.000
_cell.length_c   1.000
_cell.angle_alpha   90.00
_cell.angle_beta   90.00
_cell.angle_gamma   90.00
#
_symmetry.space_group_name_H-M   'P 1'
#
loop_
_entity.id
_entity.type
_entity.pdbx_description
1 polymer ?
#
loop_
_entity_poly.entity_id
_entity_poly.type
_entity_poly.pdbx_seq_one_letter_code
_entity_poly.pdbx_strand_id
1 'polypeptide(L)'
;MRNFQYIASLCISILLFMACSTTKNLPEGEQLYVGQKAMILNNTPTSSVGETALTEIEAALATAPNNAFMGSSTMKIPFPIGLWVYNGFEKYQDKKGIGRWIFDRFATDPVLLSQVNPAIRKKAGENILREFGYFNGDISYQTFTDKKDPKKVQLQYTVDFRNPYIIDTVFFQGFNERTM
;
A
#
# COMPACT_ATOMS: atom_id res chain seq x y z
N MET A 1 -42.37 -8.40 18.23
CA MET A 1 -42.35 -8.91 16.85
C MET A 1 -41.95 -7.82 15.83
N ARG A 2 -42.44 -6.58 15.96
CA ARG A 2 -42.12 -5.45 15.02
C ARG A 2 -40.64 -5.13 14.96
N ASN A 3 -39.92 -5.09 16.08
CA ASN A 3 -38.48 -4.80 16.12
C ASN A 3 -37.61 -5.90 15.46
N PHE A 4 -38.06 -7.16 15.55
CA PHE A 4 -37.37 -8.28 14.89
C PHE A 4 -37.47 -8.18 13.37
N GLN A 5 -38.57 -7.70 12.81
CA GLN A 5 -38.71 -7.47 11.38
C GLN A 5 -37.79 -6.36 10.87
N TYR A 6 -37.60 -5.27 11.63
CA TYR A 6 -36.65 -4.22 11.27
C TYR A 6 -35.21 -4.72 11.31
N ILE A 7 -34.82 -5.51 12.31
CA ILE A 7 -33.49 -6.11 12.41
C ILE A 7 -33.27 -7.08 11.25
N ALA A 8 -34.24 -7.94 10.95
CA ALA A 8 -34.14 -8.87 9.81
C ALA A 8 -34.03 -8.13 8.48
N SER A 9 -34.82 -7.09 8.26
CA SER A 9 -34.75 -6.26 7.05
C SER A 9 -33.39 -5.55 6.93
N LEU A 10 -32.85 -5.02 8.03
CA LEU A 10 -31.53 -4.41 8.07
C LEU A 10 -30.43 -5.43 7.75
N CYS A 11 -30.49 -6.63 8.32
CA CYS A 11 -29.52 -7.69 8.04
C CYS A 11 -29.58 -8.15 6.57
N ILE A 12 -30.77 -8.28 5.99
CA ILE A 12 -30.95 -8.62 4.57
C ILE A 12 -30.37 -7.51 3.68
N SER A 13 -30.61 -6.23 4.00
CA SER A 13 -30.02 -5.11 3.27
C SER A 13 -28.48 -5.14 3.33
N ILE A 14 -27.89 -5.42 4.48
CA ILE A 14 -26.44 -5.54 4.65
C ILE A 14 -25.89 -6.71 3.81
N LEU A 15 -26.56 -7.85 3.78
CA LEU A 15 -26.16 -9.01 2.99
C LEU A 15 -26.19 -8.74 1.48
N LEU A 16 -27.15 -7.96 1.01
CA LEU A 16 -27.22 -7.55 -0.40
C LEU A 16 -26.03 -6.66 -0.82
N PHE A 17 -25.49 -5.84 0.08
CA PHE A 17 -24.28 -5.04 -0.18
C PHE A 17 -23.00 -5.88 -0.23
N MET A 18 -22.95 -7.03 0.45
CA MET A 18 -21.78 -7.92 0.42
C MET A 18 -21.61 -8.66 -0.91
N ALA A 19 -22.64 -8.70 -1.76
CA ALA A 19 -22.58 -9.34 -3.08
C ALA A 19 -21.94 -8.45 -4.17
N CYS A 20 -21.62 -7.18 -3.89
CA CYS A 20 -20.98 -6.30 -4.85
C CYS A 20 -19.51 -6.67 -5.05
N SER A 21 -19.18 -7.16 -6.26
CA SER A 21 -17.78 -7.38 -6.65
C SER A 21 -17.00 -6.06 -6.62
N THR A 22 -15.84 -6.06 -5.97
CA THR A 22 -14.94 -4.90 -5.92
C THR A 22 -14.06 -4.77 -7.17
N THR A 23 -14.10 -5.76 -8.06
CA THR A 23 -13.23 -5.88 -9.24
C THR A 23 -13.99 -5.87 -10.55
N LYS A 24 -15.30 -5.52 -10.52
CA LYS A 24 -16.18 -5.60 -11.69
C LYS A 24 -15.75 -4.64 -12.80
N ASN A 25 -15.44 -3.40 -12.43
CA ASN A 25 -15.18 -2.30 -13.35
C ASN A 25 -13.68 -1.92 -13.37
N LEU A 26 -12.80 -2.92 -13.19
CA LEU A 26 -11.36 -2.70 -13.38
C LEU A 26 -11.03 -2.66 -14.87
N PRO A 27 -10.09 -1.80 -15.29
CA PRO A 27 -9.56 -1.81 -16.65
C PRO A 27 -9.02 -3.20 -17.03
N GLU A 28 -9.06 -3.52 -18.32
CA GLU A 28 -8.54 -4.81 -18.80
C GLU A 28 -7.04 -4.96 -18.51
N GLY A 29 -6.65 -6.11 -18.01
CA GLY A 29 -5.26 -6.42 -17.64
C GLY A 29 -4.81 -5.87 -16.29
N GLU A 30 -5.61 -5.05 -15.62
CA GLU A 30 -5.27 -4.45 -14.34
C GLU A 30 -5.69 -5.32 -13.15
N GLN A 31 -4.93 -5.20 -12.07
CA GLN A 31 -5.21 -5.86 -10.79
C GLN A 31 -5.45 -4.85 -9.69
N LEU A 32 -6.47 -5.11 -8.88
CA LEU A 32 -6.79 -4.33 -7.69
C LEU A 32 -5.77 -4.62 -6.59
N TYR A 33 -5.07 -3.58 -6.17
CA TYR A 33 -4.18 -3.68 -5.02
C TYR A 33 -5.01 -3.69 -3.72
N VAL A 34 -4.88 -4.77 -2.95
CA VAL A 34 -5.62 -4.95 -1.71
C VAL A 34 -4.74 -4.89 -0.46
N GLY A 35 -3.58 -4.26 -0.57
CA GLY A 35 -2.67 -3.92 0.53
C GLY A 35 -1.46 -4.81 0.63
N GLN A 36 -0.65 -4.53 1.66
CA GLN A 36 0.58 -5.26 1.95
C GLN A 36 0.35 -6.35 2.99
N LYS A 37 1.15 -7.40 2.91
CA LYS A 37 1.46 -8.31 4.02
C LYS A 37 2.56 -7.69 4.88
N ALA A 38 2.73 -8.21 6.09
CA ALA A 38 3.84 -7.84 6.94
C ALA A 38 5.17 -7.97 6.18
N MET A 39 6.02 -6.95 6.31
CA MET A 39 7.35 -6.93 5.71
C MET A 39 8.22 -8.01 6.36
N ILE A 40 9.04 -8.67 5.55
CA ILE A 40 10.05 -9.61 6.03
C ILE A 40 11.35 -8.83 6.16
N LEU A 41 11.95 -8.89 7.34
CA LEU A 41 13.22 -8.23 7.63
C LEU A 41 14.30 -9.29 7.84
N ASN A 42 15.35 -9.23 7.04
CA ASN A 42 16.55 -10.03 7.20
C ASN A 42 17.68 -9.12 7.69
N ASN A 43 18.52 -9.64 8.60
CA ASN A 43 19.64 -8.87 9.16
C ASN A 43 19.20 -7.52 9.72
N THR A 44 18.15 -7.53 10.55
CA THR A 44 17.57 -6.32 11.15
C THR A 44 18.65 -5.48 11.84
N PRO A 45 18.74 -4.18 11.56
CA PRO A 45 19.73 -3.32 12.18
C PRO A 45 19.46 -3.15 13.68
N THR A 46 20.51 -3.04 14.47
CA THR A 46 20.45 -2.83 15.93
C THR A 46 20.91 -1.44 16.35
N SER A 47 21.41 -0.64 15.40
CA SER A 47 21.84 0.74 15.64
C SER A 47 20.69 1.72 15.44
N SER A 48 20.72 2.85 16.15
CA SER A 48 19.72 3.92 15.98
C SER A 48 19.66 4.47 14.54
N VAL A 49 20.79 4.53 13.86
CA VAL A 49 20.89 4.89 12.44
C VAL A 49 20.15 3.88 11.56
N GLY A 50 20.34 2.59 11.85
CA GLY A 50 19.65 1.52 11.13
C GLY A 50 18.14 1.48 11.40
N GLU A 51 17.70 1.78 12.62
CA GLU A 51 16.27 1.92 12.95
C GLU A 51 15.63 3.09 12.19
N THR A 52 16.36 4.20 12.05
CA THR A 52 15.91 5.34 11.24
C THR A 52 15.79 4.93 9.78
N ALA A 53 16.79 4.24 9.21
CA ALA A 53 16.74 3.72 7.86
C ALA A 53 15.53 2.79 7.64
N LEU A 54 15.26 1.89 8.60
CA LEU A 54 14.10 1.01 8.54
C LEU A 54 12.78 1.80 8.48
N THR A 55 12.64 2.81 9.34
CA THR A 55 11.44 3.65 9.37
C THR A 55 11.21 4.39 8.04
N GLU A 56 12.27 4.92 7.43
CA GLU A 56 12.18 5.58 6.13
C GLU A 56 11.87 4.59 5.00
N ILE A 57 12.46 3.39 5.03
CA ILE A 57 12.16 2.32 4.08
C ILE A 57 10.69 1.89 4.21
N GLU A 58 10.20 1.68 5.42
CA GLU A 58 8.80 1.34 5.66
C GLU A 58 7.86 2.41 5.09
N ALA A 59 8.16 3.69 5.29
CA ALA A 59 7.40 4.80 4.73
C ALA A 59 7.45 4.83 3.19
N ALA A 60 8.63 4.62 2.58
CA ALA A 60 8.81 4.60 1.14
C ALA A 60 8.08 3.44 0.45
N LEU A 61 8.04 2.27 1.10
CA LEU A 61 7.37 1.07 0.59
C LEU A 61 5.86 1.06 0.88
N ALA A 62 5.38 1.82 1.86
CA ALA A 62 3.98 1.83 2.26
C ALA A 62 3.06 2.37 1.15
N THR A 63 1.98 1.65 0.89
CA THR A 63 0.89 2.11 0.03
C THR A 63 -0.44 1.66 0.62
N ALA A 64 -1.33 2.62 0.83
CA ALA A 64 -2.65 2.34 1.37
C ALA A 64 -3.57 1.75 0.28
N PRO A 65 -4.27 0.62 0.55
CA PRO A 65 -5.33 0.12 -0.32
C PRO A 65 -6.64 0.93 -0.13
N ASN A 66 -7.62 0.70 -0.99
CA ASN A 66 -8.92 1.40 -0.93
C ASN A 66 -9.66 1.27 0.41
N ASN A 67 -9.43 0.19 1.14
CA ASN A 67 -10.04 -0.06 2.45
C ASN A 67 -9.05 0.10 3.60
N ALA A 68 -8.02 0.92 3.43
CA ALA A 68 -7.05 1.21 4.47
C ALA A 68 -7.72 1.83 5.70
N PHE A 69 -7.35 1.36 6.88
CA PHE A 69 -7.70 2.03 8.13
C PHE A 69 -6.69 3.14 8.41
N MET A 70 -7.15 4.37 8.48
CA MET A 70 -6.31 5.56 8.71
C MET A 70 -5.07 5.66 7.79
N GLY A 71 -5.20 5.23 6.53
CA GLY A 71 -4.09 5.27 5.56
C GLY A 71 -3.05 4.15 5.68
N SER A 72 -3.26 3.16 6.54
CA SER A 72 -2.32 2.05 6.73
C SER A 72 -2.23 1.15 5.50
N SER A 73 -1.02 0.74 5.14
CA SER A 73 -0.78 -0.23 4.06
C SER A 73 -1.16 -1.67 4.45
N THR A 74 -1.20 -1.97 5.76
CA THR A 74 -1.45 -3.32 6.30
C THR A 74 -2.80 -3.45 7.01
N MET A 75 -3.23 -2.41 7.74
CA MET A 75 -4.49 -2.41 8.48
C MET A 75 -5.65 -2.02 7.57
N LYS A 76 -6.70 -2.84 7.55
CA LYS A 76 -7.83 -2.70 6.63
C LYS A 76 -9.16 -2.80 7.37
N ILE A 77 -10.13 -2.01 6.91
CA ILE A 77 -11.53 -2.21 7.30
C ILE A 77 -12.16 -3.28 6.39
N PRO A 78 -13.08 -4.09 6.92
CA PRO A 78 -13.68 -5.20 6.16
C PRO A 78 -14.56 -4.75 4.99
N PHE A 79 -15.01 -3.50 4.99
CA PHE A 79 -15.99 -2.98 4.05
C PHE A 79 -15.39 -1.90 3.15
N PRO A 80 -15.02 -2.19 1.89
CA PRO A 80 -14.51 -1.20 0.93
C PRO A 80 -15.67 -0.39 0.31
N ILE A 81 -16.35 0.42 1.12
CA ILE A 81 -17.57 1.15 0.74
C ILE A 81 -17.33 2.00 -0.51
N GLY A 82 -16.20 2.72 -0.58
CA GLY A 82 -15.86 3.55 -1.73
C GLY A 82 -15.80 2.77 -3.04
N LEU A 83 -15.22 1.56 -3.03
CA LEU A 83 -15.20 0.67 -4.20
C LEU A 83 -16.58 0.11 -4.55
N TRP A 84 -17.41 -0.16 -3.56
CA TRP A 84 -18.78 -0.61 -3.84
C TRP A 84 -19.60 0.48 -4.51
N VAL A 85 -19.46 1.73 -4.03
CA VAL A 85 -20.10 2.88 -4.67
C VAL A 85 -19.54 3.09 -6.08
N TYR A 86 -18.23 3.03 -6.26
CA TYR A 86 -17.59 3.10 -7.57
C TYR A 86 -18.21 2.08 -8.54
N ASN A 87 -18.15 0.80 -8.20
CA ASN A 87 -18.65 -0.28 -9.08
C ASN A 87 -20.19 -0.26 -9.29
N GLY A 88 -20.96 0.27 -8.35
CA GLY A 88 -22.42 0.35 -8.43
C GLY A 88 -22.94 1.57 -9.17
N PHE A 89 -22.23 2.67 -9.09
CA PHE A 89 -22.68 3.98 -9.58
C PHE A 89 -21.86 4.57 -10.74
N GLU A 90 -20.78 3.89 -11.21
CA GLU A 90 -19.95 4.33 -12.33
C GLU A 90 -20.77 4.73 -13.56
N LYS A 91 -21.82 3.98 -13.91
CA LYS A 91 -22.74 4.28 -15.02
C LYS A 91 -23.48 5.62 -14.89
N TYR A 92 -23.44 6.25 -13.73
CA TYR A 92 -24.06 7.56 -13.46
C TYR A 92 -23.04 8.69 -13.45
N GLN A 93 -21.74 8.42 -13.63
CA GLN A 93 -20.67 9.40 -13.60
C GLN A 93 -20.92 10.57 -14.57
N ASP A 94 -21.42 10.28 -15.76
CA ASP A 94 -21.71 11.28 -16.80
C ASP A 94 -23.18 11.75 -16.81
N LYS A 95 -24.01 11.31 -15.84
CA LYS A 95 -25.43 11.62 -15.79
C LYS A 95 -25.73 12.64 -14.70
N LYS A 96 -26.66 13.56 -14.97
CA LYS A 96 -27.17 14.49 -13.94
C LYS A 96 -28.14 13.77 -13.00
N GLY A 97 -28.07 14.06 -11.69
CA GLY A 97 -29.02 13.56 -10.70
C GLY A 97 -28.38 12.95 -9.45
N ILE A 98 -29.21 12.31 -8.62
CA ILE A 98 -28.81 11.74 -7.33
C ILE A 98 -27.72 10.68 -7.47
N GLY A 99 -27.75 9.87 -8.54
CA GLY A 99 -26.75 8.83 -8.79
C GLY A 99 -25.33 9.40 -8.96
N ARG A 100 -25.20 10.51 -9.71
CA ARG A 100 -23.94 11.25 -9.84
C ARG A 100 -23.49 11.82 -8.50
N TRP A 101 -24.39 12.47 -7.76
CA TRP A 101 -24.07 13.04 -6.46
C TRP A 101 -23.52 11.98 -5.49
N ILE A 102 -24.13 10.76 -5.47
CA ILE A 102 -23.64 9.63 -4.66
C ILE A 102 -22.23 9.22 -5.13
N PHE A 103 -22.02 9.12 -6.45
CA PHE A 103 -20.73 8.77 -7.01
C PHE A 103 -19.67 9.80 -6.63
N ASP A 104 -19.89 11.07 -6.91
CA ASP A 104 -18.94 12.17 -6.63
C ASP A 104 -18.61 12.30 -5.14
N ARG A 105 -19.52 11.89 -4.24
CA ARG A 105 -19.35 12.04 -2.79
C ARG A 105 -18.71 10.83 -2.12
N PHE A 106 -18.98 9.64 -2.59
CA PHE A 106 -18.65 8.39 -1.87
C PHE A 106 -17.84 7.39 -2.69
N ALA A 107 -17.74 7.52 -4.00
CA ALA A 107 -16.92 6.64 -4.79
C ALA A 107 -15.43 6.88 -4.50
N THR A 108 -14.66 5.82 -4.54
CA THR A 108 -13.19 5.86 -4.50
C THR A 108 -12.67 5.05 -5.65
N ASP A 109 -11.81 5.65 -6.46
CA ASP A 109 -11.16 4.97 -7.57
C ASP A 109 -10.36 3.75 -7.09
N PRO A 110 -10.38 2.65 -7.85
CA PRO A 110 -9.62 1.47 -7.49
C PRO A 110 -8.12 1.76 -7.51
N VAL A 111 -7.41 1.43 -6.45
CA VAL A 111 -5.94 1.48 -6.42
C VAL A 111 -5.41 0.29 -7.20
N LEU A 112 -4.81 0.55 -8.35
CA LEU A 112 -4.29 -0.48 -9.25
C LEU A 112 -2.84 -0.85 -8.91
N LEU A 113 -2.45 -2.11 -9.15
CA LEU A 113 -1.07 -2.56 -8.93
C LEU A 113 -0.08 -1.77 -9.79
N SER A 114 -0.45 -1.42 -11.02
CA SER A 114 0.34 -0.58 -11.93
C SER A 114 0.64 0.80 -11.34
N GLN A 115 -0.33 1.41 -10.64
CA GLN A 115 -0.18 2.71 -9.97
C GLN A 115 0.71 2.61 -8.73
N VAL A 116 0.60 1.52 -7.98
CA VAL A 116 1.48 1.26 -6.82
C VAL A 116 2.94 1.18 -7.23
N ASN A 117 3.20 0.61 -8.40
CA ASN A 117 4.51 0.43 -9.01
C ASN A 117 5.59 -0.11 -8.05
N PRO A 118 5.50 -1.39 -7.65
CA PRO A 118 6.40 -1.97 -6.66
C PRO A 118 7.88 -1.88 -7.02
N ALA A 119 8.20 -1.87 -8.32
CA ALA A 119 9.57 -1.79 -8.81
C ALA A 119 10.20 -0.40 -8.52
N ILE A 120 9.45 0.68 -8.69
CA ILE A 120 9.94 2.03 -8.35
C ILE A 120 10.10 2.16 -6.84
N ARG A 121 9.15 1.65 -6.05
CA ARG A 121 9.24 1.67 -4.59
C ARG A 121 10.43 0.87 -4.07
N LYS A 122 10.68 -0.32 -4.64
CA LYS A 122 11.89 -1.09 -4.38
C LYS A 122 13.14 -0.23 -4.57
N LYS A 123 13.29 0.44 -5.72
CA LYS A 123 14.44 1.31 -5.99
C LYS A 123 14.57 2.46 -4.99
N ALA A 124 13.45 3.06 -4.59
CA ALA A 124 13.46 4.11 -3.57
C ALA A 124 14.00 3.58 -2.24
N GLY A 125 13.51 2.43 -1.78
CA GLY A 125 14.01 1.79 -0.56
C GLY A 125 15.49 1.37 -0.66
N GLU A 126 15.95 0.87 -1.81
CA GLU A 126 17.36 0.55 -2.02
C GLU A 126 18.26 1.80 -1.98
N ASN A 127 17.77 2.94 -2.45
CA ASN A 127 18.50 4.21 -2.34
C ASN A 127 18.62 4.62 -0.87
N ILE A 128 17.55 4.48 -0.08
CA ILE A 128 17.58 4.75 1.36
C ILE A 128 18.61 3.83 2.05
N LEU A 129 18.63 2.52 1.72
CA LEU A 129 19.67 1.62 2.24
C LEU A 129 21.08 2.16 1.99
N ARG A 130 21.36 2.64 0.78
CA ARG A 130 22.69 3.20 0.42
C ARG A 130 22.97 4.50 1.15
N GLU A 131 22.00 5.39 1.31
CA GLU A 131 22.13 6.65 2.06
C GLU A 131 22.55 6.42 3.51
N PHE A 132 22.08 5.33 4.11
CA PHE A 132 22.43 4.92 5.47
C PHE A 132 23.65 3.96 5.54
N GLY A 133 24.39 3.80 4.44
CA GLY A 133 25.62 3.01 4.41
C GLY A 133 25.43 1.51 4.16
N TYR A 134 24.22 1.03 3.92
CA TYR A 134 23.92 -0.38 3.63
C TYR A 134 24.08 -0.68 2.13
N PHE A 135 25.27 -0.47 1.56
CA PHE A 135 25.53 -0.61 0.14
C PHE A 135 25.28 -2.01 -0.43
N ASN A 136 25.39 -3.04 0.39
CA ASN A 136 25.13 -4.43 0.01
C ASN A 136 23.70 -4.86 0.38
N GLY A 137 22.90 -3.99 0.98
CA GLY A 137 21.50 -4.26 1.26
C GLY A 137 20.67 -4.44 -0.01
N ASP A 138 19.63 -5.25 0.07
CA ASP A 138 18.72 -5.54 -1.05
C ASP A 138 17.27 -5.50 -0.61
N ILE A 139 16.41 -5.12 -1.53
CA ILE A 139 14.96 -5.17 -1.34
C ILE A 139 14.36 -6.00 -2.47
N SER A 140 13.55 -6.97 -2.11
CA SER A 140 12.76 -7.73 -3.05
C SER A 140 11.28 -7.61 -2.75
N TYR A 141 10.42 -7.95 -3.71
CA TYR A 141 8.99 -8.01 -3.49
C TYR A 141 8.37 -9.22 -4.18
N GLN A 142 7.27 -9.68 -3.63
CA GLN A 142 6.46 -10.75 -4.19
C GLN A 142 5.00 -10.30 -4.24
N THR A 143 4.28 -10.76 -5.27
CA THR A 143 2.84 -10.54 -5.44
C THR A 143 2.08 -11.80 -5.07
N PHE A 144 1.00 -11.65 -4.33
CA PHE A 144 0.13 -12.76 -3.93
C PHE A 144 -1.28 -12.49 -4.45
N THR A 145 -1.70 -13.29 -5.40
CA THR A 145 -3.06 -13.22 -5.95
C THR A 145 -4.04 -13.88 -5.00
N ASP A 146 -5.22 -13.30 -4.83
CA ASP A 146 -6.29 -13.91 -4.04
C ASP A 146 -6.82 -15.16 -4.74
N LYS A 147 -7.01 -16.24 -3.96
CA LYS A 147 -7.50 -17.53 -4.50
C LYS A 147 -8.95 -17.46 -5.01
N LYS A 148 -9.77 -16.55 -4.48
CA LYS A 148 -11.18 -16.40 -4.83
C LYS A 148 -11.40 -15.41 -5.96
N ASP A 149 -10.53 -14.40 -6.08
CA ASP A 149 -10.63 -13.36 -7.09
C ASP A 149 -9.21 -13.03 -7.61
N PRO A 150 -8.83 -13.61 -8.77
CA PRO A 150 -7.49 -13.43 -9.35
C PRO A 150 -7.17 -11.99 -9.76
N LYS A 151 -8.19 -11.12 -9.81
CA LYS A 151 -8.00 -9.69 -10.02
C LYS A 151 -7.55 -8.93 -8.77
N LYS A 152 -7.48 -9.59 -7.59
CA LYS A 152 -6.98 -8.99 -6.34
C LYS A 152 -5.57 -9.44 -6.04
N VAL A 153 -4.71 -8.50 -5.69
CA VAL A 153 -3.31 -8.77 -5.42
C VAL A 153 -2.85 -8.06 -4.13
N GLN A 154 -2.06 -8.79 -3.34
CA GLN A 154 -1.31 -8.26 -2.20
C GLN A 154 0.17 -8.22 -2.53
N LEU A 155 0.89 -7.27 -1.95
CA LEU A 155 2.34 -7.20 -2.00
C LEU A 155 2.96 -7.66 -0.68
N GLN A 156 4.16 -8.21 -0.76
CA GLN A 156 5.03 -8.42 0.39
C GLN A 156 6.44 -8.01 -0.01
N TYR A 157 7.03 -7.12 0.77
CA TYR A 157 8.42 -6.73 0.60
C TYR A 157 9.29 -7.53 1.58
N THR A 158 10.49 -7.86 1.12
CA THR A 158 11.57 -8.43 1.94
C THR A 158 12.73 -7.46 1.86
N VAL A 159 13.19 -6.99 3.01
CA VAL A 159 14.34 -6.08 3.14
C VAL A 159 15.47 -6.83 3.82
N ASP A 160 16.63 -6.86 3.19
CA ASP A 160 17.87 -7.44 3.72
C ASP A 160 18.88 -6.32 3.93
N PHE A 161 19.14 -5.94 5.18
CA PHE A 161 20.04 -4.84 5.52
C PHE A 161 21.51 -5.20 5.30
N ARG A 162 21.92 -6.42 5.60
CA ARG A 162 23.33 -6.83 5.67
C ARG A 162 24.16 -5.92 6.58
N ASN A 163 25.48 -5.89 6.37
CA ASN A 163 26.38 -5.09 7.21
C ASN A 163 26.51 -3.66 6.63
N PRO A 164 26.39 -2.62 7.45
CA PRO A 164 26.65 -1.26 7.02
C PRO A 164 28.14 -1.03 6.79
N TYR A 165 28.48 -0.14 5.87
CA TYR A 165 29.82 0.39 5.72
C TYR A 165 29.99 1.58 6.65
N ILE A 166 31.13 1.59 7.37
CA ILE A 166 31.49 2.64 8.33
C ILE A 166 32.76 3.29 7.83
N ILE A 167 32.84 4.62 7.88
CA ILE A 167 34.08 5.34 7.60
C ILE A 167 35.02 5.08 8.78
N ASP A 168 36.13 4.42 8.52
CA ASP A 168 37.14 4.11 9.54
C ASP A 168 38.05 5.32 9.78
N THR A 169 38.62 5.89 8.69
CA THR A 169 39.59 6.98 8.81
C THR A 169 39.47 7.95 7.64
N VAL A 170 39.59 9.23 7.95
CA VAL A 170 39.63 10.31 6.95
C VAL A 170 41.00 11.01 7.03
N PHE A 171 41.77 10.96 5.95
CA PHE A 171 43.03 11.67 5.85
C PHE A 171 42.88 12.94 5.02
N PHE A 172 43.27 14.06 5.60
CA PHE A 172 43.33 15.35 4.88
C PHE A 172 44.75 15.59 4.38
N GLN A 173 44.95 15.67 3.07
CA GLN A 173 46.24 15.96 2.45
C GLN A 173 46.14 17.21 1.63
N GLY A 174 47.21 18.04 1.67
CA GLY A 174 47.38 19.17 0.76
C GLY A 174 46.59 20.44 1.12
N PHE A 175 46.08 20.55 2.34
CA PHE A 175 45.50 21.80 2.80
C PHE A 175 46.57 22.76 3.30
N ASN A 176 46.54 23.99 2.77
CA ASN A 176 47.41 25.08 3.22
C ASN A 176 46.93 25.54 4.63
N GLU A 177 47.89 25.99 5.49
CA GLU A 177 47.59 26.49 6.87
C GLU A 177 46.47 27.54 6.95
N ARG A 178 46.13 28.20 5.83
CA ARG A 178 45.04 29.21 5.76
C ARG A 178 43.63 28.55 5.62
N THR A 179 43.53 27.27 5.48
CA THR A 179 42.26 26.53 5.28
C THR A 179 41.87 25.63 6.47
N MET A 180 42.65 25.68 7.56
CA MET A 180 42.30 24.99 8.82
C MET A 180 41.60 25.91 9.79
#